data_c9f8c4eb83a5190ab145bb75299f3259
#
_entry.id   c9f8c4eb83a5190ab145bb75299f3259
#
_cell.length_a   1.000
_cell.length_b   1.000
_cell.length_c   1.000
_cell.angle_alpha   90.00
_cell.angle_beta   90.00
_cell.angle_gamma   90.00
#
_symmetry.space_group_name_H-M   'P 1'
#
loop_
_entity.id
_entity.type
_entity.pdbx_description
1 polymer ?
#
loop_
_entity_poly.entity_id
_entity_poly.type
_entity_poly.pdbx_seq_one_letter_code
_entity_poly.pdbx_strand_id
1 'polypeptide(L)'
;MVVGPNKSIDTNKFFVICPNVIGGCMGSTGPKEINPESKKEFATDFPVVTIADMVRAQKLLIDYLKIEKIFCVTGGSMGGMLVLEWLSKFPEMVHSAIPIATATNHSAQNIALNELARQSIMADPNWQSGNYYHTDKKPLKGLSVARMAAHISYLSKEALQSKFGRNLQDKNSLDYSFDADFQIESYLRHQGFTFVDRFDANSYLYITRAMDYFDVSSNHNGSLVEAFKNTRSKILCVSFTSDWLYPTSENKKIVKVFNSLGLNVSFIEIETDGGHDSFLLEEPKFFEAIKGFVNSTYENL
;
A
#
# COMPACT_ATOMS: atom_id res chain seq x y z
N MET A 1 8.09 -13.53 -7.27
CA MET A 1 7.38 -12.33 -7.77
C MET A 1 6.21 -12.73 -8.63
N VAL A 2 5.08 -12.02 -8.52
CA VAL A 2 3.77 -12.40 -9.12
C VAL A 2 3.69 -12.13 -10.63
N VAL A 3 4.34 -11.07 -11.13
CA VAL A 3 4.26 -10.60 -12.52
C VAL A 3 5.52 -10.96 -13.31
N GLY A 4 5.34 -11.43 -14.53
CA GLY A 4 6.43 -11.73 -15.46
C GLY A 4 6.09 -12.91 -16.40
N PRO A 5 6.97 -13.25 -17.32
CA PRO A 5 6.77 -14.41 -18.20
C PRO A 5 6.59 -15.70 -17.39
N ASN A 6 5.51 -16.43 -17.64
CA ASN A 6 5.12 -17.68 -16.97
C ASN A 6 4.88 -17.55 -15.45
N LYS A 7 4.75 -16.32 -14.91
CA LYS A 7 4.39 -16.06 -13.52
C LYS A 7 2.86 -16.14 -13.31
N SER A 8 2.40 -15.86 -12.08
CA SER A 8 0.97 -15.90 -11.75
C SER A 8 0.16 -14.92 -12.62
N ILE A 9 0.74 -13.74 -12.92
CA ILE A 9 0.26 -12.81 -13.93
C ILE A 9 1.28 -12.84 -15.08
N ASP A 10 0.94 -13.63 -16.10
CA ASP A 10 1.84 -13.96 -17.21
C ASP A 10 1.87 -12.84 -18.26
N THR A 11 3.00 -12.15 -18.35
CA THR A 11 3.20 -11.07 -19.33
C THR A 11 3.29 -11.54 -20.78
N ASN A 12 3.35 -12.87 -21.06
CA ASN A 12 3.17 -13.41 -22.40
C ASN A 12 1.70 -13.37 -22.86
N LYS A 13 0.75 -13.27 -21.90
CA LYS A 13 -0.70 -13.29 -22.15
C LYS A 13 -1.34 -11.92 -21.90
N PHE A 14 -0.84 -11.16 -20.92
CA PHE A 14 -1.47 -9.94 -20.46
C PHE A 14 -0.59 -8.73 -20.67
N PHE A 15 -1.19 -7.65 -21.16
CA PHE A 15 -0.61 -6.32 -21.12
C PHE A 15 -0.76 -5.78 -19.71
N VAL A 16 0.34 -5.67 -18.96
CA VAL A 16 0.33 -5.29 -17.54
C VAL A 16 0.72 -3.82 -17.41
N ILE A 17 -0.12 -3.05 -16.71
CA ILE A 17 0.08 -1.63 -16.42
C ILE A 17 0.22 -1.46 -14.92
N CYS A 18 1.27 -0.76 -14.48
CA CYS A 18 1.47 -0.38 -13.07
C CYS A 18 1.76 1.13 -12.99
N PRO A 19 0.72 1.97 -12.91
CA PRO A 19 0.91 3.42 -12.80
C PRO A 19 1.42 3.79 -11.42
N ASN A 20 2.40 4.72 -11.38
CA ASN A 20 2.79 5.33 -10.12
C ASN A 20 1.69 6.29 -9.65
N VAL A 21 1.46 6.36 -8.32
CA VAL A 21 0.39 7.18 -7.74
C VAL A 21 0.76 8.67 -7.72
N ILE A 22 -0.23 9.54 -7.96
CA ILE A 22 -0.05 10.99 -7.75
C ILE A 22 0.17 11.28 -6.26
N GLY A 23 0.96 12.31 -5.98
CA GLY A 23 1.44 12.59 -4.63
C GLY A 23 2.71 11.81 -4.25
N GLY A 24 3.13 10.82 -5.07
CA GLY A 24 4.37 10.08 -4.93
C GLY A 24 5.60 10.83 -5.45
N CYS A 25 6.76 10.16 -5.40
CA CYS A 25 8.05 10.74 -5.80
C CYS A 25 8.82 9.92 -6.86
N MET A 26 8.12 8.99 -7.54
CA MET A 26 8.73 8.03 -8.47
C MET A 26 8.22 8.20 -9.91
N GLY A 27 8.01 9.46 -10.35
CA GLY A 27 7.68 9.80 -11.74
C GLY A 27 6.26 10.33 -11.99
N SER A 28 5.35 10.25 -11.01
CA SER A 28 4.06 10.96 -11.06
C SER A 28 4.16 12.29 -10.32
N THR A 29 3.29 13.24 -10.66
CA THR A 29 3.23 14.55 -10.04
C THR A 29 3.06 14.44 -8.53
N GLY A 30 3.92 15.12 -7.79
CA GLY A 30 3.95 15.12 -6.33
C GLY A 30 4.51 16.42 -5.76
N PRO A 31 4.71 16.51 -4.44
CA PRO A 31 5.15 17.72 -3.75
C PRO A 31 6.47 18.33 -4.25
N LYS A 32 7.35 17.50 -4.83
CA LYS A 32 8.64 17.93 -5.37
C LYS A 32 8.54 18.60 -6.75
N GLU A 33 7.41 18.46 -7.44
CA GLU A 33 7.24 19.05 -8.76
C GLU A 33 7.10 20.58 -8.69
N ILE A 34 7.49 21.24 -9.78
CA ILE A 34 7.39 22.70 -9.88
C ILE A 34 5.93 23.09 -10.11
N ASN A 35 5.40 23.91 -9.23
CA ASN A 35 4.11 24.55 -9.41
C ASN A 35 4.20 25.54 -10.59
N PRO A 36 3.37 25.38 -11.63
CA PRO A 36 3.43 26.23 -12.83
C PRO A 36 3.12 27.71 -12.57
N GLU A 37 2.41 28.02 -11.49
CA GLU A 37 2.04 29.38 -11.09
C GLU A 37 3.17 30.08 -10.30
N SER A 38 3.63 29.45 -9.22
CA SER A 38 4.66 30.02 -8.34
C SER A 38 6.09 29.88 -8.87
N LYS A 39 6.33 28.96 -9.85
CA LYS A 39 7.67 28.58 -10.37
C LYS A 39 8.61 28.01 -9.31
N LYS A 40 8.05 27.53 -8.19
CA LYS A 40 8.75 26.83 -7.09
C LYS A 40 8.11 25.45 -6.92
N GLU A 41 8.78 24.56 -6.19
CA GLU A 41 8.17 23.28 -5.84
C GLU A 41 6.86 23.53 -5.07
N PHE A 42 5.92 22.60 -5.25
CA PHE A 42 4.68 22.65 -4.50
C PHE A 42 4.92 22.57 -2.98
N ALA A 43 5.85 21.72 -2.56
CA ALA A 43 6.10 21.46 -1.15
C ALA A 43 4.81 21.11 -0.40
N THR A 44 4.49 21.85 0.68
CA THR A 44 3.22 21.68 1.43
C THR A 44 2.02 22.39 0.81
N ASP A 45 2.22 23.14 -0.27
CA ASP A 45 1.13 23.71 -1.09
C ASP A 45 0.61 22.70 -2.13
N PHE A 46 1.21 21.50 -2.21
CA PHE A 46 0.67 20.43 -3.06
C PHE A 46 -0.76 20.10 -2.62
N PRO A 47 -1.71 19.97 -3.56
CA PRO A 47 -3.09 19.66 -3.18
C PRO A 47 -3.16 18.31 -2.47
N VAL A 48 -3.99 18.22 -1.44
CA VAL A 48 -4.26 16.96 -0.76
C VAL A 48 -4.96 16.03 -1.74
N VAL A 49 -4.31 14.95 -2.11
CA VAL A 49 -4.84 13.91 -2.98
C VAL A 49 -5.45 12.78 -2.16
N THR A 50 -6.48 12.16 -2.70
CA THR A 50 -7.16 11.01 -2.11
C THR A 50 -6.93 9.75 -2.93
N ILE A 51 -7.26 8.58 -2.37
CA ILE A 51 -7.28 7.30 -3.12
C ILE A 51 -8.21 7.43 -4.36
N ALA A 52 -9.34 8.13 -4.20
CA ALA A 52 -10.26 8.40 -5.30
C ALA A 52 -9.63 9.24 -6.43
N ASP A 53 -8.80 10.22 -6.11
CA ASP A 53 -8.09 11.03 -7.10
C ASP A 53 -7.00 10.21 -7.81
N MET A 54 -6.31 9.34 -7.09
CA MET A 54 -5.34 8.40 -7.67
C MET A 54 -6.03 7.48 -8.70
N VAL A 55 -7.21 6.94 -8.38
CA VAL A 55 -7.99 6.10 -9.30
C VAL A 55 -8.50 6.89 -10.50
N ARG A 56 -8.95 8.14 -10.32
CA ARG A 56 -9.31 9.01 -11.45
C ARG A 56 -8.12 9.27 -12.38
N ALA A 57 -6.93 9.52 -11.83
CA ALA A 57 -5.71 9.67 -12.63
C ALA A 57 -5.35 8.39 -13.39
N GLN A 58 -5.48 7.22 -12.76
CA GLN A 58 -5.32 5.94 -13.44
C GLN A 58 -6.35 5.75 -14.55
N LYS A 59 -7.61 6.14 -14.32
CA LYS A 59 -8.66 6.08 -15.35
C LYS A 59 -8.32 6.93 -16.57
N LEU A 60 -7.77 8.14 -16.38
CA LEU A 60 -7.30 8.97 -17.50
C LEU A 60 -6.21 8.28 -18.33
N LEU A 61 -5.29 7.55 -17.67
CA LEU A 61 -4.28 6.74 -18.38
C LEU A 61 -4.93 5.61 -19.19
N ILE A 62 -5.89 4.90 -18.61
CA ILE A 62 -6.62 3.82 -19.28
C ILE A 62 -7.36 4.34 -20.51
N ASP A 63 -7.99 5.53 -20.39
CA ASP A 63 -8.67 6.20 -21.52
C ASP A 63 -7.69 6.62 -22.61
N TYR A 64 -6.54 7.19 -22.22
CA TYR A 64 -5.49 7.57 -23.16
C TYR A 64 -4.97 6.35 -23.95
N LEU A 65 -4.85 5.20 -23.29
CA LEU A 65 -4.47 3.93 -23.91
C LEU A 65 -5.62 3.29 -24.72
N LYS A 66 -6.81 3.87 -24.71
CA LYS A 66 -8.02 3.38 -25.39
C LYS A 66 -8.42 1.95 -24.93
N ILE A 67 -8.26 1.68 -23.66
CA ILE A 67 -8.66 0.40 -23.05
C ILE A 67 -10.09 0.55 -22.54
N GLU A 68 -11.03 -0.12 -23.20
CA GLU A 68 -12.44 -0.08 -22.85
C GLU A 68 -12.77 -0.92 -21.62
N LYS A 69 -12.04 -2.03 -21.40
CA LYS A 69 -12.27 -2.93 -20.28
C LYS A 69 -10.97 -3.49 -19.73
N ILE A 70 -10.82 -3.47 -18.41
CA ILE A 70 -9.68 -4.00 -17.69
C ILE A 70 -9.99 -5.45 -17.31
N PHE A 71 -9.15 -6.38 -17.73
CA PHE A 71 -9.31 -7.80 -17.39
C PHE A 71 -9.22 -8.04 -15.88
N CYS A 72 -8.21 -7.45 -15.22
CA CYS A 72 -8.02 -7.61 -13.79
C CYS A 72 -7.38 -6.37 -13.16
N VAL A 73 -7.99 -5.85 -12.09
CA VAL A 73 -7.37 -4.83 -11.22
C VAL A 73 -6.88 -5.54 -9.96
N THR A 74 -5.60 -5.40 -9.63
CA THR A 74 -5.02 -6.08 -8.45
C THR A 74 -4.07 -5.16 -7.69
N GLY A 75 -4.02 -5.32 -6.37
CA GLY A 75 -3.12 -4.55 -5.52
C GLY A 75 -3.17 -4.99 -4.06
N GLY A 76 -2.03 -4.83 -3.38
CA GLY A 76 -1.89 -5.11 -1.95
C GLY A 76 -1.90 -3.82 -1.11
N SER A 77 -2.40 -3.88 0.13
CA SER A 77 -2.39 -2.76 1.06
C SER A 77 -3.12 -1.54 0.49
N MET A 78 -2.45 -0.39 0.35
CA MET A 78 -2.96 0.78 -0.35
C MET A 78 -3.40 0.44 -1.79
N GLY A 79 -2.68 -0.46 -2.47
CA GLY A 79 -3.09 -0.96 -3.79
C GLY A 79 -4.44 -1.67 -3.76
N GLY A 80 -4.77 -2.37 -2.67
CA GLY A 80 -6.09 -2.95 -2.44
C GLY A 80 -7.18 -1.89 -2.24
N MET A 81 -6.86 -0.76 -1.59
CA MET A 81 -7.78 0.39 -1.51
C MET A 81 -8.08 0.95 -2.90
N LEU A 82 -7.06 1.07 -3.77
CA LEU A 82 -7.26 1.47 -5.17
C LEU A 82 -8.14 0.47 -5.91
N VAL A 83 -7.97 -0.84 -5.68
CA VAL A 83 -8.85 -1.88 -6.27
C VAL A 83 -10.30 -1.68 -5.83
N LEU A 84 -10.56 -1.47 -4.55
CA LEU A 84 -11.91 -1.22 -4.02
C LEU A 84 -12.51 0.06 -4.59
N GLU A 85 -11.72 1.10 -4.75
CA GLU A 85 -12.16 2.35 -5.34
C GLU A 85 -12.47 2.20 -6.85
N TRP A 86 -11.71 1.40 -7.61
CA TRP A 86 -12.02 1.03 -8.99
C TRP A 86 -13.37 0.30 -9.09
N LEU A 87 -13.63 -0.66 -8.20
CA LEU A 87 -14.89 -1.41 -8.16
C LEU A 87 -16.10 -0.52 -7.83
N SER A 88 -15.90 0.51 -7.00
CA SER A 88 -16.94 1.45 -6.63
C SER A 88 -17.22 2.49 -7.73
N LYS A 89 -16.15 3.09 -8.31
CA LYS A 89 -16.28 4.23 -9.23
C LYS A 89 -16.47 3.85 -10.69
N PHE A 90 -15.85 2.76 -11.14
CA PHE A 90 -15.83 2.32 -12.53
C PHE A 90 -16.17 0.82 -12.67
N PRO A 91 -17.28 0.37 -12.05
CA PRO A 91 -17.61 -1.05 -11.98
C PRO A 91 -17.78 -1.72 -13.34
N GLU A 92 -18.25 -0.98 -14.34
CA GLU A 92 -18.47 -1.47 -15.71
C GLU A 92 -17.16 -1.76 -16.47
N MET A 93 -16.05 -1.11 -16.05
CA MET A 93 -14.75 -1.28 -16.69
C MET A 93 -13.95 -2.47 -16.16
N VAL A 94 -14.28 -2.99 -14.98
CA VAL A 94 -13.49 -4.01 -14.30
C VAL A 94 -14.13 -5.38 -14.46
N HIS A 95 -13.46 -6.29 -15.20
CA HIS A 95 -13.94 -7.66 -15.37
C HIS A 95 -13.67 -8.52 -14.12
N SER A 96 -12.48 -8.40 -13.54
CA SER A 96 -12.12 -9.09 -12.30
C SER A 96 -11.24 -8.25 -11.38
N ALA A 97 -11.19 -8.58 -10.09
CA ALA A 97 -10.44 -7.83 -9.10
C ALA A 97 -9.81 -8.73 -8.04
N ILE A 98 -8.61 -8.35 -7.60
CA ILE A 98 -7.89 -9.05 -6.52
C ILE A 98 -7.41 -8.04 -5.48
N PRO A 99 -8.26 -7.60 -4.51
CA PRO A 99 -7.82 -6.86 -3.34
C PRO A 99 -7.06 -7.79 -2.38
N ILE A 100 -5.84 -7.39 -1.97
CA ILE A 100 -4.93 -8.18 -1.16
C ILE A 100 -4.58 -7.42 0.10
N ALA A 101 -4.72 -8.03 1.29
CA ALA A 101 -4.28 -7.47 2.57
C ALA A 101 -4.69 -6.00 2.75
N THR A 102 -5.98 -5.70 2.64
CA THR A 102 -6.51 -4.34 2.60
C THR A 102 -7.78 -4.19 3.46
N ALA A 103 -8.28 -2.97 3.55
CA ALA A 103 -9.50 -2.63 4.28
C ALA A 103 -10.33 -1.59 3.51
N THR A 104 -11.60 -1.43 3.90
CA THR A 104 -12.52 -0.44 3.32
C THR A 104 -12.28 0.98 3.83
N ASN A 105 -11.55 1.12 4.93
CA ASN A 105 -11.13 2.37 5.57
C ASN A 105 -10.00 2.06 6.56
N HIS A 106 -9.22 3.06 6.96
CA HIS A 106 -8.22 2.90 8.01
C HIS A 106 -8.85 2.75 9.39
N SER A 107 -8.30 1.84 10.20
CA SER A 107 -8.58 1.72 11.62
C SER A 107 -7.89 2.83 12.41
N ALA A 108 -8.30 3.04 13.66
CA ALA A 108 -7.60 3.95 14.58
C ALA A 108 -6.12 3.57 14.75
N GLN A 109 -5.79 2.28 14.72
CA GLN A 109 -4.41 1.79 14.78
C GLN A 109 -3.59 2.21 13.56
N ASN A 110 -4.13 2.06 12.34
CA ASN A 110 -3.46 2.51 11.11
C ASN A 110 -3.21 4.03 11.14
N ILE A 111 -4.25 4.81 11.51
CA ILE A 111 -4.14 6.27 11.63
C ILE A 111 -3.08 6.67 12.66
N ALA A 112 -3.04 5.99 13.82
CA ALA A 112 -2.05 6.27 14.88
C ALA A 112 -0.61 5.98 14.41
N LEU A 113 -0.36 4.87 13.70
CA LEU A 113 0.95 4.54 13.13
C LEU A 113 1.37 5.57 12.08
N ASN A 114 0.46 5.97 11.20
CA ASN A 114 0.72 7.01 10.22
C ASN A 114 0.99 8.38 10.87
N GLU A 115 0.24 8.73 11.92
CA GLU A 115 0.46 9.98 12.65
C GLU A 115 1.81 10.01 13.35
N LEU A 116 2.22 8.91 14.00
CA LEU A 116 3.56 8.77 14.58
C LEU A 116 4.64 9.03 13.52
N ALA A 117 4.50 8.42 12.35
CA ALA A 117 5.44 8.59 11.25
C ALA A 117 5.46 10.03 10.72
N ARG A 118 4.31 10.67 10.54
CA ARG A 118 4.22 12.08 10.11
C ARG A 118 4.84 13.02 11.14
N GLN A 119 4.54 12.81 12.42
CA GLN A 119 5.11 13.64 13.50
C GLN A 119 6.63 13.50 13.57
N SER A 120 7.20 12.30 13.34
CA SER A 120 8.65 12.14 13.29
C SER A 120 9.30 12.96 12.16
N ILE A 121 8.66 13.04 10.99
CA ILE A 121 9.13 13.86 9.87
C ILE A 121 9.02 15.35 10.20
N MET A 122 7.85 15.79 10.68
CA MET A 122 7.57 17.20 10.97
C MET A 122 8.38 17.74 12.15
N ALA A 123 8.79 16.90 13.09
CA ALA A 123 9.66 17.25 14.21
C ALA A 123 11.16 17.35 13.79
N ASP A 124 11.55 16.83 12.62
CA ASP A 124 12.92 16.99 12.13
C ASP A 124 13.17 18.47 11.75
N PRO A 125 14.16 19.17 12.37
CA PRO A 125 14.43 20.58 12.07
C PRO A 125 14.72 20.83 10.58
N ASN A 126 15.22 19.82 9.86
CA ASN A 126 15.53 19.93 8.45
C ASN A 126 14.29 19.81 7.54
N TRP A 127 13.11 19.50 8.08
CA TRP A 127 11.88 19.49 7.30
C TRP A 127 11.43 20.91 6.90
N GLN A 128 11.72 21.93 7.70
CA GLN A 128 11.51 23.34 7.39
C GLN A 128 10.08 23.63 6.90
N SER A 129 9.06 23.07 7.56
CA SER A 129 7.65 23.16 7.14
C SER A 129 7.42 22.71 5.68
N GLY A 130 8.18 21.73 5.22
CA GLY A 130 8.14 21.18 3.86
C GLY A 130 9.03 21.85 2.82
N ASN A 131 9.68 22.97 3.16
CA ASN A 131 10.45 23.80 2.22
C ASN A 131 11.96 23.47 2.21
N TYR A 132 12.33 22.18 2.11
CA TYR A 132 13.72 21.73 2.17
C TYR A 132 14.36 21.46 0.81
N TYR A 133 13.61 21.54 -0.30
CA TYR A 133 14.09 21.13 -1.63
C TYR A 133 15.28 21.95 -2.16
N HIS A 134 15.37 23.22 -1.77
CA HIS A 134 16.46 24.12 -2.18
C HIS A 134 17.63 24.16 -1.19
N THR A 135 17.65 23.26 -0.23
CA THR A 135 18.70 23.22 0.80
C THR A 135 19.47 21.90 0.72
N ASP A 136 20.74 21.93 1.18
CA ASP A 136 21.53 20.70 1.33
C ASP A 136 21.04 19.83 2.52
N LYS A 137 20.09 20.34 3.30
CA LYS A 137 19.55 19.67 4.49
C LYS A 137 18.17 19.11 4.19
N LYS A 138 18.03 17.79 4.33
CA LYS A 138 16.77 17.08 4.18
C LYS A 138 16.36 16.46 5.52
N PRO A 139 15.07 16.22 5.77
CA PRO A 139 14.56 15.62 7.02
C PRO A 139 14.82 14.10 7.08
N LEU A 140 16.09 13.71 6.89
CA LEU A 140 16.49 12.31 6.77
C LEU A 140 16.27 11.54 8.07
N LYS A 141 16.49 12.19 9.22
CA LYS A 141 16.29 11.55 10.54
C LYS A 141 14.81 11.27 10.78
N GLY A 142 13.94 12.25 10.54
CA GLY A 142 12.50 12.08 10.70
C GLY A 142 11.94 11.03 9.74
N LEU A 143 12.33 11.07 8.47
CA LEU A 143 11.92 10.08 7.46
C LEU A 143 12.43 8.67 7.79
N SER A 144 13.66 8.56 8.31
CA SER A 144 14.23 7.29 8.76
C SER A 144 13.41 6.69 9.92
N VAL A 145 13.05 7.49 10.93
CA VAL A 145 12.20 7.03 12.06
C VAL A 145 10.81 6.64 11.58
N ALA A 146 10.21 7.41 10.66
CA ALA A 146 8.94 7.05 10.03
C ALA A 146 9.01 5.67 9.36
N ARG A 147 10.10 5.37 8.64
CA ARG A 147 10.32 4.06 8.02
C ARG A 147 10.53 2.95 9.03
N MET A 148 11.23 3.19 10.14
CA MET A 148 11.39 2.22 11.22
C MET A 148 10.03 1.84 11.82
N ALA A 149 9.18 2.80 12.11
CA ALA A 149 7.80 2.57 12.60
C ALA A 149 6.99 1.72 11.62
N ALA A 150 7.07 2.04 10.32
CA ALA A 150 6.42 1.25 9.28
C ALA A 150 6.91 -0.21 9.25
N HIS A 151 8.24 -0.45 9.33
CA HIS A 151 8.77 -1.81 9.35
C HIS A 151 8.33 -2.64 10.56
N ILE A 152 8.13 -2.02 11.72
CA ILE A 152 7.54 -2.70 12.88
C ILE A 152 6.12 -3.17 12.56
N SER A 153 5.33 -2.36 11.84
CA SER A 153 3.95 -2.71 11.50
C SER A 153 3.82 -3.72 10.35
N TYR A 154 4.84 -3.86 9.51
CA TYR A 154 4.82 -4.77 8.36
C TYR A 154 5.15 -6.22 8.71
N LEU A 155 5.93 -6.44 9.76
CA LEU A 155 6.29 -7.78 10.20
C LEU A 155 5.39 -8.25 11.34
N SER A 156 5.16 -9.55 11.44
CA SER A 156 4.49 -10.14 12.59
C SER A 156 5.42 -10.20 13.81
N LYS A 157 4.83 -10.37 14.98
CA LYS A 157 5.57 -10.64 16.21
C LYS A 157 6.43 -11.91 16.09
N GLU A 158 5.87 -12.94 15.47
CA GLU A 158 6.49 -14.24 15.22
C GLU A 158 7.70 -14.08 14.28
N ALA A 159 7.54 -13.33 13.16
CA ALA A 159 8.64 -13.05 12.25
C ALA A 159 9.77 -12.26 12.92
N LEU A 160 9.44 -11.23 13.71
CA LEU A 160 10.44 -10.46 14.45
C LEU A 160 11.17 -11.34 15.46
N GLN A 161 10.44 -12.17 16.22
CA GLN A 161 11.01 -13.06 17.22
C GLN A 161 11.87 -14.15 16.57
N SER A 162 11.42 -14.78 15.50
CA SER A 162 12.15 -15.82 14.78
C SER A 162 13.42 -15.29 14.14
N LYS A 163 13.35 -14.09 13.53
CA LYS A 163 14.48 -13.52 12.80
C LYS A 163 15.55 -12.91 13.70
N PHE A 164 15.14 -12.24 14.76
CA PHE A 164 16.06 -11.43 15.58
C PHE A 164 16.15 -11.91 17.03
N GLY A 165 15.04 -12.33 17.64
CA GLY A 165 14.98 -12.67 19.06
C GLY A 165 15.59 -11.58 19.94
N ARG A 166 16.52 -11.97 20.80
CA ARG A 166 17.39 -11.09 21.60
C ARG A 166 18.85 -11.19 21.19
N ASN A 167 19.12 -11.56 19.93
CA ASN A 167 20.48 -11.73 19.43
C ASN A 167 21.21 -10.38 19.40
N LEU A 168 22.47 -10.39 19.85
CA LEU A 168 23.34 -9.23 19.83
C LEU A 168 23.92 -9.02 18.43
N GLN A 169 24.18 -7.76 18.10
CA GLN A 169 24.75 -7.33 16.82
C GLN A 169 26.27 -7.34 16.91
N ASP A 170 26.91 -8.34 16.29
CA ASP A 170 28.38 -8.45 16.15
C ASP A 170 29.16 -8.28 17.47
N LYS A 171 28.58 -8.71 18.60
CA LYS A 171 29.18 -8.63 19.94
C LYS A 171 28.72 -9.77 20.83
N ASN A 172 29.48 -10.01 21.93
CA ASN A 172 29.21 -11.08 22.89
C ASN A 172 28.61 -10.60 24.22
N SER A 173 28.56 -9.30 24.45
CA SER A 173 28.02 -8.69 25.68
C SER A 173 27.34 -7.37 25.37
N LEU A 174 26.46 -6.92 26.27
CA LEU A 174 25.83 -5.60 26.20
C LEU A 174 26.85 -4.50 26.50
N ASP A 175 26.81 -3.41 25.73
CA ASP A 175 27.67 -2.24 25.94
C ASP A 175 27.05 -1.23 26.91
N TYR A 176 25.79 -1.40 27.27
CA TYR A 176 25.00 -0.47 28.10
C TYR A 176 25.07 0.99 27.60
N SER A 177 25.08 1.18 26.28
CA SER A 177 25.13 2.46 25.60
C SER A 177 23.83 2.73 24.81
N PHE A 178 23.78 3.85 24.08
CA PHE A 178 22.69 4.13 23.13
C PHE A 178 22.98 3.67 21.70
N ASP A 179 24.10 2.99 21.47
CA ASP A 179 24.39 2.29 20.21
C ASP A 179 23.59 0.98 20.12
N ALA A 180 23.54 0.42 18.91
CA ALA A 180 22.77 -0.80 18.70
C ALA A 180 23.45 -2.00 19.39
N ASP A 181 22.79 -2.54 20.41
CA ASP A 181 23.19 -3.80 21.04
C ASP A 181 22.53 -4.99 20.34
N PHE A 182 21.26 -4.88 19.95
CA PHE A 182 20.49 -5.97 19.40
C PHE A 182 20.40 -5.91 17.86
N GLN A 183 20.34 -7.07 17.22
CA GLN A 183 20.19 -7.17 15.75
C GLN A 183 18.96 -6.44 15.23
N ILE A 184 17.85 -6.45 15.96
CA ILE A 184 16.64 -5.73 15.57
C ILE A 184 16.85 -4.21 15.50
N GLU A 185 17.63 -3.63 16.40
CA GLU A 185 17.94 -2.19 16.38
C GLU A 185 18.75 -1.84 15.12
N SER A 186 19.78 -2.64 14.82
CA SER A 186 20.60 -2.49 13.63
C SER A 186 19.77 -2.64 12.35
N TYR A 187 18.88 -3.64 12.31
CA TYR A 187 17.95 -3.84 11.20
C TYR A 187 17.05 -2.62 10.96
N LEU A 188 16.40 -2.10 11.99
CA LEU A 188 15.52 -0.94 11.87
C LEU A 188 16.28 0.30 11.42
N ARG A 189 17.47 0.56 11.98
CA ARG A 189 18.35 1.67 11.54
C ARG A 189 18.73 1.52 10.06
N HIS A 190 19.09 0.31 9.62
CA HIS A 190 19.40 0.03 8.22
C HIS A 190 18.20 0.29 7.30
N GLN A 191 17.01 -0.19 7.67
CA GLN A 191 15.79 0.04 6.88
C GLN A 191 15.43 1.53 6.77
N GLY A 192 15.60 2.28 7.85
CA GLY A 192 15.42 3.72 7.85
C GLY A 192 16.46 4.41 6.94
N PHE A 193 17.73 4.07 7.10
CA PHE A 193 18.83 4.68 6.33
C PHE A 193 18.70 4.44 4.82
N THR A 194 18.41 3.22 4.39
CA THR A 194 18.27 2.89 2.96
C THR A 194 17.02 3.47 2.32
N PHE A 195 16.02 3.86 3.11
CA PHE A 195 14.78 4.44 2.60
C PHE A 195 14.92 5.91 2.21
N VAL A 196 15.70 6.68 2.95
CA VAL A 196 15.81 8.14 2.77
C VAL A 196 16.44 8.56 1.43
N ASP A 197 17.21 7.68 0.82
CA ASP A 197 17.83 7.95 -0.50
C ASP A 197 16.84 7.82 -1.67
N ARG A 198 15.73 7.11 -1.46
CA ARG A 198 14.78 6.77 -2.52
C ARG A 198 13.36 7.30 -2.32
N PHE A 199 13.08 7.97 -1.20
CA PHE A 199 11.75 8.46 -0.93
C PHE A 199 11.76 9.91 -0.45
N ASP A 200 10.72 10.66 -0.82
CA ASP A 200 10.53 12.06 -0.44
C ASP A 200 9.67 12.18 0.81
N ALA A 201 10.10 13.02 1.76
CA ALA A 201 9.42 13.18 3.04
C ALA A 201 8.02 13.80 2.90
N ASN A 202 7.87 14.82 2.05
CA ASN A 202 6.55 15.41 1.80
C ASN A 202 5.63 14.40 1.11
N SER A 203 6.11 13.65 0.10
CA SER A 203 5.33 12.56 -0.50
C SER A 203 4.87 11.53 0.51
N TYR A 204 5.69 11.20 1.52
CA TYR A 204 5.30 10.31 2.60
C TYR A 204 4.12 10.88 3.41
N LEU A 205 4.15 12.18 3.72
CA LEU A 205 3.06 12.86 4.43
C LEU A 205 1.75 12.78 3.62
N TYR A 206 1.80 13.11 2.32
CA TYR A 206 0.62 13.11 1.44
C TYR A 206 0.03 11.72 1.23
N ILE A 207 0.87 10.71 0.96
CA ILE A 207 0.40 9.33 0.75
C ILE A 207 -0.23 8.75 2.01
N THR A 208 0.40 8.93 3.18
CA THR A 208 -0.19 8.45 4.44
C THR A 208 -1.48 9.17 4.79
N ARG A 209 -1.59 10.46 4.45
CA ARG A 209 -2.83 11.21 4.64
C ARG A 209 -3.93 10.75 3.68
N ALA A 210 -3.59 10.44 2.43
CA ALA A 210 -4.53 9.87 1.47
C ALA A 210 -5.12 8.54 1.93
N MET A 211 -4.30 7.68 2.54
CA MET A 211 -4.75 6.41 3.14
C MET A 211 -5.65 6.64 4.36
N ASP A 212 -5.31 7.61 5.24
CA ASP A 212 -6.13 7.92 6.42
C ASP A 212 -7.51 8.47 6.05
N TYR A 213 -7.61 9.22 4.95
CA TYR A 213 -8.88 9.76 4.44
C TYR A 213 -9.69 8.75 3.64
N PHE A 214 -9.11 7.59 3.33
CA PHE A 214 -9.81 6.58 2.58
C PHE A 214 -10.95 5.96 3.40
N ASP A 215 -12.15 6.08 2.88
CA ASP A 215 -13.35 5.35 3.26
C ASP A 215 -14.22 5.22 2.01
N VAL A 216 -14.26 4.02 1.44
CA VAL A 216 -15.02 3.76 0.20
C VAL A 216 -16.52 3.99 0.37
N SER A 217 -17.03 3.96 1.59
CA SER A 217 -18.45 4.19 1.90
C SER A 217 -18.82 5.67 2.08
N SER A 218 -17.83 6.56 2.23
CA SER A 218 -18.05 7.97 2.59
C SER A 218 -19.00 8.71 1.65
N ASN A 219 -18.91 8.47 0.33
CA ASN A 219 -19.79 9.04 -0.68
C ASN A 219 -21.10 8.25 -0.90
N HIS A 220 -21.37 7.24 -0.04
CA HIS A 220 -22.50 6.33 -0.13
C HIS A 220 -23.27 6.25 1.19
N ASN A 221 -23.34 7.38 1.93
CA ASN A 221 -24.01 7.50 3.23
C ASN A 221 -23.50 6.45 4.28
N GLY A 222 -22.24 6.10 4.23
CA GLY A 222 -21.63 5.10 5.11
C GLY A 222 -21.97 3.64 4.77
N SER A 223 -22.62 3.38 3.63
CA SER A 223 -23.04 2.04 3.22
C SER A 223 -22.06 1.41 2.24
N LEU A 224 -21.37 0.35 2.64
CA LEU A 224 -20.53 -0.45 1.76
C LEU A 224 -21.36 -1.19 0.70
N VAL A 225 -22.59 -1.58 1.01
CA VAL A 225 -23.51 -2.21 0.05
C VAL A 225 -23.83 -1.24 -1.07
N GLU A 226 -24.15 0.00 -0.75
CA GLU A 226 -24.39 1.05 -1.76
C GLU A 226 -23.12 1.36 -2.58
N ALA A 227 -21.95 1.36 -1.96
CA ALA A 227 -20.68 1.60 -2.64
C ALA A 227 -20.41 0.58 -3.76
N PHE A 228 -20.82 -0.67 -3.57
CA PHE A 228 -20.52 -1.77 -4.49
C PHE A 228 -21.74 -2.32 -5.27
N LYS A 229 -22.94 -1.74 -5.12
CA LYS A 229 -24.18 -2.26 -5.73
C LYS A 229 -24.13 -2.47 -7.24
N ASN A 230 -23.33 -1.69 -7.93
CA ASN A 230 -23.17 -1.74 -9.40
C ASN A 230 -22.01 -2.67 -9.83
N THR A 231 -21.21 -3.16 -8.92
CA THR A 231 -20.10 -4.08 -9.21
C THR A 231 -20.64 -5.39 -9.81
N ARG A 232 -19.96 -5.92 -10.84
CA ARG A 232 -20.28 -7.19 -11.51
C ARG A 232 -19.06 -8.06 -11.72
N SER A 233 -17.92 -7.62 -11.21
CA SER A 233 -16.62 -8.26 -11.36
C SER A 233 -16.56 -9.61 -10.64
N LYS A 234 -15.77 -10.56 -11.16
CA LYS A 234 -15.30 -11.70 -10.37
C LYS A 234 -14.24 -11.22 -9.39
N ILE A 235 -14.27 -11.69 -8.15
CA ILE A 235 -13.40 -11.15 -7.11
C ILE A 235 -12.68 -12.27 -6.37
N LEU A 236 -11.38 -12.10 -6.14
CA LEU A 236 -10.59 -12.90 -5.20
C LEU A 236 -10.06 -11.99 -4.10
N CYS A 237 -10.58 -12.11 -2.88
CA CYS A 237 -10.01 -11.45 -1.71
C CYS A 237 -8.92 -12.33 -1.08
N VAL A 238 -7.78 -11.73 -0.75
CA VAL A 238 -6.64 -12.44 -0.13
C VAL A 238 -6.25 -11.75 1.18
N SER A 239 -6.09 -12.52 2.25
CA SER A 239 -5.54 -12.08 3.53
C SER A 239 -4.45 -13.02 4.03
N PHE A 240 -3.70 -12.59 5.03
CA PHE A 240 -2.63 -13.36 5.67
C PHE A 240 -2.88 -13.46 7.17
N THR A 241 -2.70 -14.65 7.75
CA THR A 241 -3.07 -14.93 9.15
C THR A 241 -2.34 -14.05 10.16
N SER A 242 -1.08 -13.70 9.89
CA SER A 242 -0.23 -12.92 10.78
C SER A 242 -0.22 -11.41 10.49
N ASP A 243 -1.04 -10.96 9.53
CA ASP A 243 -1.17 -9.52 9.21
C ASP A 243 -1.97 -8.82 10.31
N TRP A 244 -1.29 -8.03 11.14
CA TRP A 244 -1.91 -7.25 12.21
C TRP A 244 -2.15 -5.78 11.81
N LEU A 245 -1.63 -5.35 10.65
CA LEU A 245 -1.89 -4.02 10.08
C LEU A 245 -3.24 -3.99 9.35
N TYR A 246 -3.52 -5.02 8.53
CA TYR A 246 -4.83 -5.27 7.90
C TYR A 246 -5.28 -6.70 8.20
N PRO A 247 -5.76 -6.95 9.42
CA PRO A 247 -6.12 -8.29 9.86
C PRO A 247 -7.21 -8.89 8.98
N THR A 248 -7.23 -10.22 8.93
CA THR A 248 -8.20 -11.00 8.13
C THR A 248 -9.66 -10.59 8.37
N SER A 249 -10.00 -10.07 9.55
CA SER A 249 -11.34 -9.55 9.86
C SER A 249 -11.78 -8.43 8.90
N GLU A 250 -10.85 -7.57 8.44
CA GLU A 250 -11.16 -6.50 7.47
C GLU A 250 -11.48 -7.09 6.10
N ASN A 251 -10.71 -8.09 5.65
CA ASN A 251 -10.99 -8.78 4.40
C ASN A 251 -12.32 -9.58 4.48
N LYS A 252 -12.60 -10.22 5.60
CA LYS A 252 -13.89 -10.91 5.84
C LYS A 252 -15.08 -9.94 5.81
N LYS A 253 -14.90 -8.69 6.26
CA LYS A 253 -15.90 -7.62 6.14
C LYS A 253 -16.20 -7.30 4.66
N ILE A 254 -15.17 -7.15 3.83
CA ILE A 254 -15.30 -6.94 2.39
C ILE A 254 -16.06 -8.10 1.72
N VAL A 255 -15.63 -9.33 1.99
CA VAL A 255 -16.25 -10.55 1.46
C VAL A 255 -17.74 -10.66 1.85
N LYS A 256 -18.08 -10.30 3.08
CA LYS A 256 -19.47 -10.28 3.58
C LYS A 256 -20.36 -9.34 2.77
N VAL A 257 -19.84 -8.14 2.45
CA VAL A 257 -20.55 -7.16 1.62
C VAL A 257 -20.74 -7.69 0.21
N PHE A 258 -19.70 -8.23 -0.41
CA PHE A 258 -19.78 -8.79 -1.76
C PHE A 258 -20.76 -9.98 -1.85
N ASN A 259 -20.74 -10.86 -0.84
CA ASN A 259 -21.70 -11.96 -0.75
C ASN A 259 -23.16 -11.47 -0.59
N SER A 260 -23.39 -10.40 0.18
CA SER A 260 -24.73 -9.83 0.35
C SER A 260 -25.30 -9.22 -0.94
N LEU A 261 -24.42 -8.84 -1.87
CA LEU A 261 -24.75 -8.35 -3.21
C LEU A 261 -24.87 -9.46 -4.25
N GLY A 262 -24.65 -10.74 -3.86
CA GLY A 262 -24.67 -11.88 -4.78
C GLY A 262 -23.51 -11.88 -5.79
N LEU A 263 -22.39 -11.22 -5.48
CA LEU A 263 -21.23 -11.17 -6.37
C LEU A 263 -20.48 -12.51 -6.38
N ASN A 264 -19.82 -12.81 -7.48
CA ASN A 264 -18.92 -13.97 -7.58
C ASN A 264 -17.61 -13.65 -6.85
N VAL A 265 -17.54 -13.99 -5.57
CA VAL A 265 -16.40 -13.73 -4.70
C VAL A 265 -15.80 -15.04 -4.16
N SER A 266 -14.48 -15.16 -4.33
CA SER A 266 -13.63 -16.16 -3.66
C SER A 266 -12.84 -15.48 -2.56
N PHE A 267 -12.58 -16.20 -1.48
CA PHE A 267 -11.74 -15.70 -0.38
C PHE A 267 -10.71 -16.75 0.01
N ILE A 268 -9.46 -16.32 0.18
CA ILE A 268 -8.40 -17.15 0.72
C ILE A 268 -7.67 -16.43 1.85
N GLU A 269 -7.51 -17.13 2.96
CA GLU A 269 -6.65 -16.75 4.08
C GLU A 269 -5.36 -17.59 4.00
N ILE A 270 -4.24 -16.94 3.74
CA ILE A 270 -2.94 -17.61 3.64
C ILE A 270 -2.32 -17.70 5.02
N GLU A 271 -2.05 -18.92 5.47
CA GLU A 271 -1.36 -19.16 6.73
C GLU A 271 0.14 -18.90 6.54
N THR A 272 0.66 -17.88 7.25
CA THR A 272 2.06 -17.42 7.17
C THR A 272 2.41 -16.58 8.39
N ASP A 273 3.69 -16.53 8.75
CA ASP A 273 4.22 -15.70 9.82
C ASP A 273 4.83 -14.38 9.31
N GLY A 274 4.80 -14.13 7.99
CA GLY A 274 5.47 -12.98 7.37
C GLY A 274 4.88 -11.60 7.72
N GLY A 275 3.69 -11.54 8.32
CA GLY A 275 2.99 -10.29 8.61
C GLY A 275 2.36 -9.68 7.37
N HIS A 276 2.21 -8.36 7.38
CA HIS A 276 1.65 -7.60 6.27
C HIS A 276 2.46 -7.74 4.98
N ASP A 277 3.78 -7.79 5.07
CA ASP A 277 4.69 -7.92 3.91
C ASP A 277 4.60 -9.28 3.19
N SER A 278 3.79 -10.24 3.68
CA SER A 278 3.68 -11.59 3.10
C SER A 278 3.38 -11.58 1.60
N PHE A 279 2.60 -10.63 1.09
CA PHE A 279 2.34 -10.52 -0.36
C PHE A 279 3.53 -10.03 -1.19
N LEU A 280 4.59 -9.54 -0.54
CA LEU A 280 5.87 -9.12 -1.14
C LEU A 280 6.95 -10.22 -1.03
N LEU A 281 6.70 -11.25 -0.23
CA LEU A 281 7.61 -12.36 0.00
C LEU A 281 7.33 -13.52 -0.96
N GLU A 282 8.21 -14.52 -0.94
CA GLU A 282 8.01 -15.75 -1.69
C GLU A 282 7.04 -16.67 -0.93
N GLU A 283 5.75 -16.55 -1.26
CA GLU A 283 4.67 -17.32 -0.66
C GLU A 283 3.97 -18.16 -1.77
N PRO A 284 4.32 -19.47 -1.89
CA PRO A 284 3.82 -20.31 -2.98
C PRO A 284 2.30 -20.41 -3.06
N LYS A 285 1.61 -20.57 -1.91
CA LYS A 285 0.13 -20.65 -1.86
C LYS A 285 -0.53 -19.39 -2.39
N PHE A 286 0.05 -18.23 -2.10
CA PHE A 286 -0.41 -16.95 -2.61
C PHE A 286 -0.25 -16.87 -4.15
N PHE A 287 0.90 -17.28 -4.67
CA PHE A 287 1.15 -17.28 -6.11
C PHE A 287 0.23 -18.25 -6.86
N GLU A 288 -0.02 -19.44 -6.30
CA GLU A 288 -0.94 -20.42 -6.85
C GLU A 288 -2.38 -19.92 -6.85
N ALA A 289 -2.83 -19.27 -5.78
CA ALA A 289 -4.17 -18.71 -5.69
C ALA A 289 -4.42 -17.65 -6.76
N ILE A 290 -3.48 -16.70 -6.94
CA ILE A 290 -3.58 -15.70 -8.00
C ILE A 290 -3.57 -16.36 -9.38
N LYS A 291 -2.64 -17.29 -9.64
CA LYS A 291 -2.53 -17.98 -10.92
C LYS A 291 -3.80 -18.76 -11.27
N GLY A 292 -4.35 -19.48 -10.31
CA GLY A 292 -5.60 -20.23 -10.48
C GLY A 292 -6.77 -19.33 -10.81
N PHE A 293 -6.93 -18.23 -10.07
CA PHE A 293 -8.01 -17.26 -10.29
C PHE A 293 -7.89 -16.57 -11.66
N VAL A 294 -6.69 -16.08 -12.01
CA VAL A 294 -6.44 -15.39 -13.29
C VAL A 294 -6.69 -16.32 -14.47
N ASN A 295 -6.15 -17.56 -14.44
CA ASN A 295 -6.35 -18.53 -15.52
C ASN A 295 -7.81 -18.94 -15.66
N SER A 296 -8.48 -19.31 -14.56
CA SER A 296 -9.90 -19.69 -14.60
C SER A 296 -10.79 -18.54 -15.07
N THR A 297 -10.43 -17.30 -14.73
CA THR A 297 -11.17 -16.13 -15.20
C THR A 297 -10.97 -15.90 -16.71
N TYR A 298 -9.74 -16.12 -17.19
CA TYR A 298 -9.40 -15.97 -18.61
C TYR A 298 -10.06 -17.04 -19.49
N GLU A 299 -10.09 -18.29 -19.03
CA GLU A 299 -10.70 -19.41 -19.75
C GLU A 299 -12.23 -19.31 -19.87
N ASN A 300 -12.86 -18.48 -19.02
CA ASN A 300 -14.31 -18.26 -18.99
C ASN A 300 -14.72 -16.85 -19.48
N LEU A 301 -13.87 -16.18 -20.27
CA LEU A 301 -14.22 -14.97 -21.01
C LEU A 301 -15.03 -15.31 -22.24
#